data_0325c81046785cc22508c714f8a5d39c
#
_entry.id   0325c81046785cc22508c714f8a5d39c
#
_cell.length_a   1.000
_cell.length_b   1.000
_cell.length_c   1.000
_cell.angle_alpha   90.00
_cell.angle_beta   90.00
_cell.angle_gamma   90.00
#
_symmetry.space_group_name_H-M   'P 1'
#
loop_
_entity.id
_entity.type
_entity.pdbx_description
1 polymer ?
#
loop_
_entity_poly.entity_id
_entity_poly.type
_entity_poly.pdbx_seq_one_letter_code
_entity_poly.pdbx_strand_id
1 'polypeptide(L)'
;EGVCRGAIEDVMFEVPYFKCRIRKIEEPEYPADDAEAEALMRTVLSSFDEYINLNRNLAAEIFASVVTIEDPGRMADMIASHLEIKLEDKQRLLETIDPKERLETLNTMLTKEIEILNIEQDISSKVKSQINKNQREYYLREQMRAIQEELGVSEDVEDEVAGFTEQLEKLDLEEKTKEKVEKEISRFSKMQPSSAEATVSRNY
;
A
#
# COMPACT_ATOMS: atom_id res chain seq x y z
N GLU A 1 21.30 -26.38 0.73
CA GLU A 1 20.25 -27.01 1.54
C GLU A 1 20.81 -27.36 2.92
N GLY A 2 20.11 -26.92 4.00
CA GLY A 2 20.50 -27.26 5.37
C GLY A 2 20.25 -28.73 5.68
N VAL A 3 21.17 -29.37 6.41
CA VAL A 3 21.06 -30.80 6.74
C VAL A 3 20.72 -30.99 8.23
N CYS A 4 21.24 -30.13 9.09
CA CYS A 4 20.98 -30.17 10.54
C CYS A 4 21.27 -28.79 11.17
N ARG A 5 20.73 -28.55 12.35
CA ARG A 5 21.06 -27.38 13.18
C ARG A 5 22.40 -27.55 13.84
N GLY A 6 23.15 -26.46 13.97
CA GLY A 6 24.41 -26.42 14.66
C GLY A 6 24.63 -25.11 15.43
N ALA A 7 25.20 -25.20 16.62
CA ALA A 7 25.61 -24.00 17.35
C ALA A 7 27.11 -23.77 17.14
N ILE A 8 27.48 -22.53 16.88
CA ILE A 8 28.88 -22.09 16.83
C ILE A 8 29.36 -21.97 18.26
N GLU A 9 30.38 -22.76 18.62
CA GLU A 9 31.02 -22.75 19.96
C GLU A 9 32.22 -21.80 20.01
N ASP A 10 32.99 -21.75 18.92
CA ASP A 10 34.20 -20.95 18.83
C ASP A 10 34.53 -20.56 17.40
N VAL A 11 35.05 -19.35 17.22
CA VAL A 11 35.49 -18.84 15.91
C VAL A 11 37.03 -18.86 15.92
N MET A 12 37.64 -19.82 15.22
CA MET A 12 39.07 -20.04 15.21
C MET A 12 39.84 -19.09 14.29
N PHE A 13 39.27 -18.77 13.12
CA PHE A 13 39.87 -17.89 12.11
C PHE A 13 38.82 -17.01 11.47
N GLU A 14 39.19 -15.77 11.16
CA GLU A 14 38.34 -14.79 10.50
C GLU A 14 38.85 -14.42 9.08
N VAL A 15 40.14 -14.64 8.81
CA VAL A 15 40.78 -14.28 7.54
C VAL A 15 41.60 -15.46 7.03
N PRO A 16 41.48 -15.89 5.75
CA PRO A 16 40.65 -15.32 4.67
C PRO A 16 39.20 -15.80 4.68
N TYR A 17 38.81 -16.68 5.58
CA TYR A 17 37.44 -17.23 5.74
C TYR A 17 37.20 -17.57 7.21
N PHE A 18 35.95 -17.57 7.61
CA PHE A 18 35.55 -18.02 8.95
C PHE A 18 35.71 -19.52 9.07
N LYS A 19 36.45 -19.93 10.13
CA LYS A 19 36.57 -21.32 10.55
C LYS A 19 36.08 -21.45 11.98
N CYS A 20 34.96 -22.17 12.15
CA CYS A 20 34.27 -22.30 13.43
C CYS A 20 34.27 -23.76 13.91
N ARG A 21 34.24 -23.92 15.24
CA ARG A 21 33.87 -25.17 15.87
C ARG A 21 32.34 -25.17 16.00
N ILE A 22 31.70 -26.24 15.52
CA ILE A 22 30.23 -26.36 15.48
C ILE A 22 29.86 -27.59 16.31
N ARG A 23 28.88 -27.42 17.21
CA ARG A 23 28.21 -28.52 17.88
C ARG A 23 26.87 -28.78 17.18
N LYS A 24 26.65 -30.02 16.77
CA LYS A 24 25.34 -30.44 16.23
C LYS A 24 24.29 -30.35 17.34
N ILE A 25 23.13 -29.78 17.00
CA ILE A 25 21.96 -29.71 17.89
C ILE A 25 21.00 -30.82 17.45
N GLU A 26 20.54 -31.62 18.42
CA GLU A 26 19.50 -32.61 18.25
C GLU A 26 18.16 -31.96 18.60
N GLU A 27 17.19 -32.04 17.69
CA GLU A 27 15.85 -31.56 17.92
C GLU A 27 15.04 -32.62 18.66
N PRO A 28 14.09 -32.23 19.55
CA PRO A 28 13.18 -33.18 20.16
C PRO A 28 12.30 -33.84 19.09
N GLU A 29 12.17 -35.14 19.15
CA GLU A 29 11.25 -35.90 18.31
C GLU A 29 9.87 -35.93 18.94
N TYR A 30 8.84 -35.67 18.16
CA TYR A 30 7.44 -35.76 18.60
C TYR A 30 6.79 -37.02 18.04
N PRO A 31 5.88 -37.66 18.82
CA PRO A 31 5.07 -38.76 18.30
C PRO A 31 4.25 -38.31 17.07
N ALA A 32 4.07 -39.20 16.13
CA ALA A 32 3.30 -38.91 14.92
C ALA A 32 1.80 -38.61 15.20
N ASP A 33 1.30 -38.97 16.38
CA ASP A 33 -0.07 -38.76 16.82
C ASP A 33 -0.19 -37.58 17.84
N ASP A 34 0.80 -36.68 17.91
CA ASP A 34 0.74 -35.50 18.75
C ASP A 34 -0.30 -34.50 18.21
N ALA A 35 -1.48 -34.51 18.84
CA ALA A 35 -2.62 -33.67 18.42
C ALA A 35 -2.33 -32.16 18.52
N GLU A 36 -1.45 -31.74 19.43
CA GLU A 36 -1.07 -30.32 19.57
C GLU A 36 -0.16 -29.88 18.43
N ALA A 37 0.84 -30.69 18.06
CA ALA A 37 1.69 -30.44 16.92
C ALA A 37 0.87 -30.40 15.63
N GLU A 38 -0.06 -31.34 15.45
CA GLU A 38 -0.93 -31.36 14.27
C GLU A 38 -1.84 -30.12 14.21
N ALA A 39 -2.40 -29.65 15.33
CA ALA A 39 -3.21 -28.45 15.37
C ALA A 39 -2.39 -27.19 15.03
N LEU A 40 -1.17 -27.09 15.53
CA LEU A 40 -0.25 -25.99 15.21
C LEU A 40 0.13 -26.01 13.73
N MET A 41 0.47 -27.17 13.17
CA MET A 41 0.77 -27.31 11.74
C MET A 41 -0.41 -26.86 10.86
N ARG A 42 -1.62 -27.26 11.19
CA ARG A 42 -2.82 -26.82 10.46
C ARG A 42 -3.05 -25.31 10.53
N THR A 43 -2.84 -24.72 11.72
CA THR A 43 -2.96 -23.28 11.93
C THR A 43 -1.93 -22.52 11.11
N VAL A 44 -0.68 -22.94 11.16
CA VAL A 44 0.42 -22.32 10.39
C VAL A 44 0.20 -22.46 8.88
N LEU A 45 -0.27 -23.62 8.41
CA LEU A 45 -0.61 -23.83 7.00
C LEU A 45 -1.73 -22.89 6.55
N SER A 46 -2.76 -22.69 7.36
CA SER A 46 -3.84 -21.74 7.04
C SER A 46 -3.33 -20.31 6.95
N SER A 47 -2.49 -19.88 7.90
CA SER A 47 -1.87 -18.55 7.85
C SER A 47 -0.92 -18.40 6.65
N PHE A 48 -0.20 -19.46 6.31
CA PHE A 48 0.71 -19.44 5.16
C PHE A 48 -0.02 -19.39 3.83
N ASP A 49 -1.17 -20.08 3.69
CA ASP A 49 -2.04 -19.97 2.51
C ASP A 49 -2.54 -18.52 2.32
N GLU A 50 -3.00 -17.89 3.41
CA GLU A 50 -3.41 -16.48 3.38
C GLU A 50 -2.25 -15.56 2.98
N TYR A 51 -1.06 -15.77 3.53
CA TYR A 51 0.15 -15.01 3.20
C TYR A 51 0.50 -15.12 1.70
N ILE A 52 0.48 -16.33 1.14
CA ILE A 52 0.75 -16.57 -0.30
C ILE A 52 -0.29 -15.87 -1.18
N ASN A 53 -1.57 -15.93 -0.81
CA ASN A 53 -2.64 -15.28 -1.57
C ASN A 53 -2.52 -13.75 -1.59
N LEU A 54 -1.98 -13.15 -0.53
CA LEU A 54 -1.71 -11.71 -0.46
C LEU A 54 -0.41 -11.31 -1.15
N ASN A 55 0.60 -12.17 -1.11
CA ASN A 55 1.93 -11.91 -1.70
C ASN A 55 1.99 -12.41 -3.16
N ARG A 56 1.91 -11.46 -4.10
CA ARG A 56 1.91 -11.75 -5.54
C ARG A 56 3.22 -12.32 -6.08
N ASN A 57 4.29 -12.28 -5.29
CA ASN A 57 5.62 -12.74 -5.70
C ASN A 57 5.84 -14.23 -5.43
N LEU A 58 4.96 -14.88 -4.67
CA LEU A 58 5.07 -16.29 -4.31
C LEU A 58 4.21 -17.15 -5.24
N ALA A 59 4.82 -18.24 -5.69
CA ALA A 59 4.15 -19.20 -6.55
C ALA A 59 3.31 -20.21 -5.74
N ALA A 60 2.13 -20.57 -6.23
CA ALA A 60 1.23 -21.53 -5.59
C ALA A 60 1.88 -22.93 -5.40
N GLU A 61 2.90 -23.26 -6.22
CA GLU A 61 3.65 -24.53 -6.11
C GLU A 61 4.39 -24.65 -4.77
N ILE A 62 4.75 -23.53 -4.13
CA ILE A 62 5.40 -23.51 -2.82
C ILE A 62 4.46 -24.09 -1.76
N PHE A 63 3.19 -23.67 -1.77
CA PHE A 63 2.19 -24.21 -0.85
C PHE A 63 2.02 -25.72 -0.99
N ALA A 64 1.94 -26.21 -2.23
CA ALA A 64 1.82 -27.64 -2.50
C ALA A 64 3.02 -28.45 -1.94
N SER A 65 4.22 -27.89 -1.98
CA SER A 65 5.41 -28.55 -1.43
C SER A 65 5.41 -28.58 0.10
N VAL A 66 4.89 -27.54 0.75
CA VAL A 66 4.81 -27.44 2.22
C VAL A 66 3.75 -28.38 2.80
N VAL A 67 2.58 -28.49 2.15
CA VAL A 67 1.48 -29.35 2.60
C VAL A 67 1.87 -30.83 2.70
N THR A 68 2.86 -31.28 1.93
CA THR A 68 3.33 -32.68 1.96
C THR A 68 4.29 -32.99 3.11
N ILE A 69 4.68 -31.99 3.91
CA ILE A 69 5.63 -32.17 5.01
C ILE A 69 4.88 -32.59 6.28
N GLU A 70 5.24 -33.76 6.80
CA GLU A 70 4.64 -34.30 8.02
C GLU A 70 5.42 -33.92 9.29
N ASP A 71 6.70 -33.56 9.14
CA ASP A 71 7.56 -33.14 10.24
C ASP A 71 7.36 -31.65 10.57
N PRO A 72 6.98 -31.31 11.83
CA PRO A 72 6.66 -29.93 12.21
C PRO A 72 7.89 -28.99 12.10
N GLY A 73 9.08 -29.48 12.41
CA GLY A 73 10.32 -28.71 12.32
C GLY A 73 10.68 -28.36 10.88
N ARG A 74 10.61 -29.36 9.98
CA ARG A 74 10.86 -29.16 8.55
C ARG A 74 9.81 -28.25 7.92
N MET A 75 8.56 -28.37 8.31
CA MET A 75 7.49 -27.48 7.84
C MET A 75 7.79 -26.02 8.23
N ALA A 76 8.12 -25.78 9.49
CA ALA A 76 8.46 -24.44 9.97
C ALA A 76 9.66 -23.86 9.20
N ASP A 77 10.71 -24.63 8.99
CA ASP A 77 11.92 -24.19 8.29
C ASP A 77 11.65 -23.90 6.80
N MET A 78 10.84 -24.75 6.14
CA MET A 78 10.47 -24.53 4.74
C MET A 78 9.66 -23.23 4.60
N ILE A 79 8.65 -23.02 5.43
CA ILE A 79 7.84 -21.78 5.41
C ILE A 79 8.74 -20.57 5.69
N ALA A 80 9.57 -20.62 6.74
CA ALA A 80 10.46 -19.52 7.12
C ALA A 80 11.43 -19.12 5.99
N SER A 81 11.85 -20.08 5.15
CA SER A 81 12.73 -19.78 4.02
C SER A 81 12.07 -18.89 2.96
N HIS A 82 10.74 -18.97 2.84
CA HIS A 82 9.95 -18.21 1.86
C HIS A 82 9.34 -16.92 2.42
N LEU A 83 9.47 -16.64 3.74
CA LEU A 83 8.99 -15.40 4.32
C LEU A 83 9.96 -14.25 4.05
N GLU A 84 9.40 -13.08 3.72
CA GLU A 84 10.11 -11.81 3.57
C GLU A 84 10.21 -11.07 4.92
N ILE A 85 10.73 -11.75 5.94
CA ILE A 85 10.94 -11.21 7.28
C ILE A 85 12.39 -10.77 7.50
N LYS A 86 12.62 -9.98 8.56
CA LYS A 86 13.94 -9.48 8.93
C LYS A 86 14.90 -10.61 9.28
N LEU A 87 16.20 -10.35 9.08
CA LEU A 87 17.25 -11.32 9.35
C LEU A 87 17.26 -11.78 10.83
N GLU A 88 17.00 -10.86 11.76
CA GLU A 88 16.91 -11.11 13.19
C GLU A 88 15.77 -12.09 13.52
N ASP A 89 14.64 -11.97 12.84
CA ASP A 89 13.49 -12.86 13.02
C ASP A 89 13.77 -14.25 12.42
N LYS A 90 14.44 -14.32 11.25
CA LYS A 90 14.91 -15.58 10.68
C LYS A 90 15.91 -16.27 11.62
N GLN A 91 16.82 -15.51 12.22
CA GLN A 91 17.79 -16.02 13.17
C GLN A 91 17.09 -16.54 14.44
N ARG A 92 16.08 -15.84 14.95
CA ARG A 92 15.28 -16.31 16.10
C ARG A 92 14.61 -17.66 15.80
N LEU A 93 14.00 -17.83 14.63
CA LEU A 93 13.43 -19.12 14.22
C LEU A 93 14.47 -20.22 14.14
N LEU A 94 15.66 -19.88 13.64
CA LEU A 94 16.78 -20.83 13.55
C LEU A 94 17.28 -21.25 14.94
N GLU A 95 17.29 -20.37 15.92
CA GLU A 95 17.72 -20.61 17.31
C GLU A 95 16.66 -21.34 18.15
N THR A 96 15.38 -21.29 17.74
CA THR A 96 14.30 -22.02 18.42
C THR A 96 14.42 -23.50 18.10
N ILE A 97 14.90 -24.29 19.06
CA ILE A 97 15.21 -25.72 18.88
C ILE A 97 13.93 -26.53 18.87
N ASP A 98 12.99 -26.23 19.76
CA ASP A 98 11.71 -26.93 19.85
C ASP A 98 10.82 -26.67 18.63
N PRO A 99 10.42 -27.70 17.86
CA PRO A 99 9.57 -27.55 16.68
C PRO A 99 8.21 -26.92 16.95
N LYS A 100 7.57 -27.19 18.10
CA LYS A 100 6.27 -26.59 18.45
C LYS A 100 6.41 -25.10 18.72
N GLU A 101 7.37 -24.73 19.59
CA GLU A 101 7.66 -23.32 19.90
C GLU A 101 8.06 -22.55 18.63
N ARG A 102 8.75 -23.20 17.69
CA ARG A 102 9.11 -22.64 16.39
C ARG A 102 7.87 -22.37 15.53
N LEU A 103 6.92 -23.33 15.47
CA LEU A 103 5.65 -23.14 14.77
C LEU A 103 4.81 -22.00 15.36
N GLU A 104 4.73 -21.88 16.70
CA GLU A 104 4.05 -20.77 17.39
C GLU A 104 4.69 -19.41 17.05
N THR A 105 6.02 -19.36 17.13
CA THR A 105 6.78 -18.16 16.78
C THR A 105 6.58 -17.79 15.31
N LEU A 106 6.64 -18.77 14.42
CA LEU A 106 6.40 -18.60 13.00
C LEU A 106 4.97 -18.10 12.72
N ASN A 107 3.96 -18.67 13.38
CA ASN A 107 2.56 -18.23 13.23
C ASN A 107 2.38 -16.78 13.65
N THR A 108 3.04 -16.38 14.74
CA THR A 108 3.03 -14.98 15.20
C THR A 108 3.66 -14.04 14.18
N MET A 109 4.74 -14.46 13.52
CA MET A 109 5.39 -13.68 12.45
C MET A 109 4.51 -13.61 11.20
N LEU A 110 3.93 -14.74 10.78
CA LEU A 110 3.00 -14.80 9.65
C LEU A 110 1.81 -13.87 9.84
N THR A 111 1.19 -13.89 11.04
CA THR A 111 0.06 -13.00 11.34
C THR A 111 0.43 -11.53 11.18
N LYS A 112 1.60 -11.13 11.65
CA LYS A 112 2.08 -9.75 11.48
C LYS A 112 2.32 -9.37 10.02
N GLU A 113 2.95 -10.27 9.25
CA GLU A 113 3.18 -10.03 7.82
C GLU A 113 1.88 -9.94 7.03
N ILE A 114 0.89 -10.79 7.36
CA ILE A 114 -0.46 -10.73 6.79
C ILE A 114 -1.13 -9.38 7.09
N GLU A 115 -1.03 -8.89 8.32
CA GLU A 115 -1.56 -7.57 8.69
C GLU A 115 -0.89 -6.45 7.87
N ILE A 116 0.43 -6.50 7.71
CA ILE A 116 1.19 -5.53 6.91
C ILE A 116 0.75 -5.57 5.44
N LEU A 117 0.66 -6.76 4.84
CA LEU A 117 0.24 -6.92 3.45
C LEU A 117 -1.19 -6.43 3.21
N ASN A 118 -2.11 -6.68 4.15
CA ASN A 118 -3.47 -6.16 4.08
C ASN A 118 -3.50 -4.63 4.11
N ILE A 119 -2.70 -4.00 4.99
CA ILE A 119 -2.58 -2.54 5.06
C ILE A 119 -1.98 -1.99 3.75
N GLU A 120 -0.95 -2.61 3.21
CA GLU A 120 -0.34 -2.21 1.93
C GLU A 120 -1.33 -2.31 0.77
N GLN A 121 -2.15 -3.37 0.73
CA GLN A 121 -3.19 -3.54 -0.27
C GLN A 121 -4.26 -2.44 -0.17
N ASP A 122 -4.67 -2.10 1.05
CA ASP A 122 -5.63 -1.03 1.31
C ASP A 122 -5.09 0.34 0.89
N ILE A 123 -3.83 0.64 1.23
CA ILE A 123 -3.16 1.87 0.80
C ILE A 123 -3.07 1.93 -0.73
N SER A 124 -2.63 0.85 -1.37
CA SER A 124 -2.51 0.76 -2.82
C SER A 124 -3.86 0.98 -3.52
N SER A 125 -4.93 0.39 -2.99
CA SER A 125 -6.29 0.54 -3.51
C SER A 125 -6.79 1.98 -3.39
N LYS A 126 -6.57 2.64 -2.24
CA LYS A 126 -6.91 4.05 -2.00
C LYS A 126 -6.15 4.99 -2.94
N VAL A 127 -4.84 4.78 -3.08
CA VAL A 127 -4.00 5.57 -4.01
C VAL A 127 -4.49 5.42 -5.45
N LYS A 128 -4.76 4.19 -5.90
CA LYS A 128 -5.26 3.90 -7.24
C LYS A 128 -6.64 4.56 -7.49
N SER A 129 -7.52 4.52 -6.49
CA SER A 129 -8.82 5.19 -6.55
C SER A 129 -8.66 6.71 -6.67
N GLN A 130 -7.74 7.32 -5.89
CA GLN A 130 -7.49 8.75 -5.94
C GLN A 130 -6.89 9.19 -7.28
N ILE A 131 -5.94 8.41 -7.82
CA ILE A 131 -5.37 8.67 -9.15
C ILE A 131 -6.47 8.64 -10.23
N ASN A 132 -7.33 7.62 -10.21
CA ASN A 132 -8.43 7.49 -11.16
C ASN A 132 -9.41 8.68 -11.06
N LYS A 133 -9.70 9.14 -9.83
CA LYS A 133 -10.56 10.31 -9.61
C LYS A 133 -9.93 11.58 -10.18
N ASN A 134 -8.66 11.82 -9.91
CA ASN A 134 -7.94 12.98 -10.41
C ASN A 134 -7.85 12.99 -11.95
N GLN A 135 -7.58 11.82 -12.56
CA GLN A 135 -7.56 11.68 -14.02
C GLN A 135 -8.93 11.98 -14.63
N ARG A 136 -10.01 11.49 -13.99
CA ARG A 136 -11.37 11.78 -14.46
C ARG A 136 -11.72 13.26 -14.33
N GLU A 137 -11.34 13.91 -13.24
CA GLU A 137 -11.54 15.35 -13.05
C GLU A 137 -10.78 16.16 -14.10
N TYR A 138 -9.52 15.80 -14.36
CA TYR A 138 -8.73 16.42 -15.42
C TYR A 138 -9.40 16.27 -16.79
N TYR A 139 -9.81 15.06 -17.16
CA TYR A 139 -10.48 14.79 -18.42
C TYR A 139 -11.77 15.59 -18.57
N LEU A 140 -12.60 15.68 -17.52
CA LEU A 140 -13.82 16.46 -17.55
C LEU A 140 -13.56 17.96 -17.67
N ARG A 141 -12.49 18.47 -17.07
CA ARG A 141 -12.07 19.88 -17.23
C ARG A 141 -11.64 20.18 -18.67
N GLU A 142 -10.83 19.31 -19.25
CA GLU A 142 -10.40 19.48 -20.65
C GLU A 142 -11.59 19.40 -21.63
N GLN A 143 -12.55 18.50 -21.39
CA GLN A 143 -13.78 18.47 -22.17
C GLN A 143 -14.58 19.77 -22.03
N MET A 144 -14.70 20.28 -20.81
CA MET A 144 -15.42 21.52 -20.56
C MET A 144 -14.73 22.71 -21.25
N ARG A 145 -13.40 22.75 -21.24
CA ARG A 145 -12.61 23.75 -21.94
C ARG A 145 -12.82 23.68 -23.45
N ALA A 146 -12.72 22.48 -24.03
CA ALA A 146 -12.97 22.30 -25.49
C ALA A 146 -14.38 22.72 -25.90
N ILE A 147 -15.40 22.42 -25.07
CA ILE A 147 -16.77 22.86 -25.30
C ILE A 147 -16.89 24.39 -25.21
N GLN A 148 -16.22 25.02 -24.25
CA GLN A 148 -16.20 26.48 -24.12
C GLN A 148 -15.55 27.15 -25.33
N GLU A 149 -14.41 26.59 -25.81
CA GLU A 149 -13.75 27.07 -27.04
C GLU A 149 -14.65 26.94 -28.27
N GLU A 150 -15.35 25.80 -28.46
CA GLU A 150 -16.31 25.62 -29.59
C GLU A 150 -17.53 26.53 -29.48
N LEU A 151 -18.00 26.84 -28.29
CA LEU A 151 -19.11 27.77 -28.06
C LEU A 151 -18.71 29.25 -28.20
N GLY A 152 -17.40 29.53 -28.41
CA GLY A 152 -16.89 30.90 -28.52
C GLY A 152 -16.92 31.67 -27.20
N VAL A 153 -16.94 30.95 -26.09
CA VAL A 153 -16.72 31.52 -24.75
C VAL A 153 -15.22 31.67 -24.60
N SER A 154 -14.68 32.75 -25.18
CA SER A 154 -13.24 33.02 -25.25
C SER A 154 -12.66 33.46 -23.90
N GLU A 155 -11.35 33.31 -23.80
CA GLU A 155 -10.50 33.87 -22.72
C GLU A 155 -10.79 35.35 -22.40
N ASP A 156 -11.34 36.08 -23.39
CA ASP A 156 -11.72 37.49 -23.26
C ASP A 156 -12.69 37.76 -22.08
N VAL A 157 -13.63 36.85 -21.76
CA VAL A 157 -14.59 37.06 -20.65
C VAL A 157 -13.94 36.80 -19.27
N GLU A 158 -13.04 35.85 -19.17
CA GLU A 158 -12.33 35.59 -17.93
C GLU A 158 -11.36 36.75 -17.61
N ASP A 159 -10.68 37.26 -18.62
CA ASP A 159 -9.81 38.43 -18.50
C ASP A 159 -10.60 39.71 -18.18
N GLU A 160 -11.78 39.90 -18.77
CA GLU A 160 -12.67 41.03 -18.44
C GLU A 160 -13.17 40.93 -17.00
N VAL A 161 -13.60 39.78 -16.53
CA VAL A 161 -14.07 39.51 -15.17
C VAL A 161 -12.93 39.75 -14.17
N ALA A 162 -11.72 39.29 -14.46
CA ALA A 162 -10.54 39.55 -13.64
C ALA A 162 -10.23 41.04 -13.56
N GLY A 163 -10.31 41.73 -14.70
CA GLY A 163 -10.14 43.19 -14.77
C GLY A 163 -11.18 43.98 -13.94
N PHE A 164 -12.45 43.59 -14.01
CA PHE A 164 -13.50 44.22 -13.21
C PHE A 164 -13.32 43.95 -11.71
N THR A 165 -12.91 42.76 -11.34
CA THR A 165 -12.65 42.40 -9.92
C THR A 165 -11.49 43.20 -9.36
N GLU A 166 -10.38 43.33 -10.12
CA GLU A 166 -9.24 44.15 -9.71
C GLU A 166 -9.58 45.66 -9.58
N GLN A 167 -10.42 46.14 -10.49
CA GLN A 167 -10.91 47.54 -10.39
C GLN A 167 -11.82 47.74 -9.15
N LEU A 168 -12.70 46.79 -8.86
CA LEU A 168 -13.59 46.86 -7.70
C LEU A 168 -12.80 46.86 -6.38
N GLU A 169 -11.70 46.10 -6.32
CA GLU A 169 -10.84 46.12 -5.13
C GLU A 169 -10.11 47.43 -4.90
N LYS A 170 -9.83 48.18 -5.95
CA LYS A 170 -9.17 49.49 -5.86
C LYS A 170 -10.12 50.62 -5.51
N LEU A 171 -11.44 50.42 -5.58
CA LEU A 171 -12.45 51.40 -5.26
C LEU A 171 -12.87 51.27 -3.81
N ASP A 172 -12.83 52.40 -3.08
CA ASP A 172 -13.32 52.49 -1.70
C ASP A 172 -14.85 52.69 -1.71
N LEU A 173 -15.56 51.56 -1.87
CA LEU A 173 -17.03 51.53 -1.96
C LEU A 173 -17.64 51.04 -0.64
N GLU A 174 -18.85 51.54 -0.36
CA GLU A 174 -19.67 51.04 0.73
C GLU A 174 -19.94 49.54 0.57
N GLU A 175 -19.83 48.75 1.64
CA GLU A 175 -19.93 47.26 1.64
C GLU A 175 -21.16 46.75 0.89
N LYS A 176 -22.31 47.39 1.06
CA LYS A 176 -23.56 47.05 0.36
C LYS A 176 -23.49 47.26 -1.16
N THR A 177 -22.70 48.25 -1.59
CA THR A 177 -22.52 48.54 -3.03
C THR A 177 -21.53 47.59 -3.61
N LYS A 178 -20.46 47.26 -2.91
CA LYS A 178 -19.46 46.27 -3.29
C LYS A 178 -20.10 44.91 -3.52
N GLU A 179 -20.92 44.42 -2.58
CA GLU A 179 -21.64 43.13 -2.68
C GLU A 179 -22.58 43.06 -3.91
N LYS A 180 -23.21 44.19 -4.27
CA LYS A 180 -24.06 44.22 -5.48
C LYS A 180 -23.25 44.13 -6.75
N VAL A 181 -22.13 44.83 -6.85
CA VAL A 181 -21.24 44.76 -8.01
C VAL A 181 -20.62 43.39 -8.16
N GLU A 182 -20.15 42.76 -7.08
CA GLU A 182 -19.63 41.42 -7.08
C GLU A 182 -20.67 40.40 -7.58
N LYS A 183 -21.93 40.55 -7.17
CA LYS A 183 -23.01 39.69 -7.67
C LYS A 183 -23.24 39.86 -9.17
N GLU A 184 -23.15 41.12 -9.67
CA GLU A 184 -23.34 41.41 -11.08
C GLU A 184 -22.14 40.91 -11.91
N ILE A 185 -20.92 41.04 -11.45
CA ILE A 185 -19.72 40.45 -12.07
C ILE A 185 -19.86 38.90 -12.14
N SER A 186 -20.29 38.28 -11.05
CA SER A 186 -20.54 36.83 -11.00
C SER A 186 -21.69 36.39 -11.93
N ARG A 187 -22.67 37.24 -12.19
CA ARG A 187 -23.74 37.01 -13.14
C ARG A 187 -23.24 37.15 -14.58
N PHE A 188 -22.45 38.19 -14.85
CA PHE A 188 -21.83 38.43 -16.16
C PHE A 188 -20.92 37.25 -16.56
N SER A 189 -20.11 36.71 -15.67
CA SER A 189 -19.23 35.57 -15.95
C SER A 189 -19.97 34.30 -16.42
N LYS A 190 -21.27 34.20 -16.12
CA LYS A 190 -22.14 33.06 -16.48
C LYS A 190 -23.02 33.30 -17.71
N MET A 191 -23.03 34.53 -18.25
CA MET A 191 -23.82 34.87 -19.41
C MET A 191 -23.10 34.49 -20.70
N GLN A 192 -23.88 34.24 -21.74
CA GLN A 192 -23.36 34.05 -23.09
C GLN A 192 -22.79 35.38 -23.61
N PRO A 193 -21.49 35.44 -24.00
CA PRO A 193 -20.83 36.71 -24.34
C PRO A 193 -21.52 37.55 -25.44
N SER A 194 -22.16 36.87 -26.39
CA SER A 194 -22.85 37.48 -27.51
C SER A 194 -24.29 37.91 -27.20
N SER A 195 -24.78 37.73 -25.99
CA SER A 195 -26.15 38.11 -25.63
C SER A 195 -26.29 39.61 -25.42
N ALA A 196 -27.48 40.14 -25.72
CA ALA A 196 -27.80 41.54 -25.43
C ALA A 196 -27.71 41.85 -23.93
N GLU A 197 -28.02 40.89 -23.08
CA GLU A 197 -27.95 40.98 -21.62
C GLU A 197 -26.48 41.12 -21.12
N ALA A 198 -25.54 40.37 -21.72
CA ALA A 198 -24.12 40.48 -21.40
C ALA A 198 -23.58 41.87 -21.76
N THR A 199 -24.03 42.44 -22.90
CA THR A 199 -23.64 43.80 -23.29
C THR A 199 -24.15 44.86 -22.31
N VAL A 200 -25.35 44.69 -21.79
CA VAL A 200 -25.93 45.60 -20.80
C VAL A 200 -25.17 45.48 -19.43
N SER A 201 -24.92 44.27 -18.99
CA SER A 201 -24.20 44.02 -17.73
C SER A 201 -22.75 44.53 -17.78
N ARG A 202 -22.07 44.34 -18.96
CA ARG A 202 -20.71 44.88 -19.21
C ARG A 202 -20.67 46.40 -19.12
N ASN A 203 -21.68 47.07 -19.66
CA ASN A 203 -21.76 48.54 -19.62
C ASN A 203 -22.17 49.10 -18.26
N TYR A 204 -22.86 48.32 -17.47
CA TYR A 204 -23.27 48.71 -16.12
C TYR A 204 -22.09 48.75 -15.13
#